data_9c661772dfa94b5c2138c085c2181720
#
_entry.id   9c661772dfa94b5c2138c085c2181720
#
_cell.length_a   1.000
_cell.length_b   1.000
_cell.length_c   1.000
_cell.angle_alpha   90.00
_cell.angle_beta   90.00
_cell.angle_gamma   90.00
#
_symmetry.space_group_name_H-M   'P 1'
#
loop_
_entity.id
_entity.type
_entity.pdbx_description
1 polymer ?
#
loop_
_entity_poly.entity_id
_entity_poly.type
_entity_poly.pdbx_seq_one_letter_code
_entity_poly.pdbx_strand_id
1 'polypeptide(L)'
;MTDRLPCRACGHLILPTTAARNDGLCIPCKGGYRQNIEDGKRFHAERRRYLASPQALYWSALVNRVYDGREGFAGLSPAERSYYAVSVLSGEVHNGGFDQYFGNSSGDQYQAARAGLRELEAEDA
;
A
#
# COMPACT_ATOMS: atom_id res chain seq x y z
N MET A 1 -34.85 11.90 -22.21
CA MET A 1 -34.01 11.29 -21.15
C MET A 1 -34.46 9.86 -20.91
N THR A 2 -33.52 8.96 -20.86
CA THR A 2 -33.83 7.55 -20.61
C THR A 2 -33.73 7.27 -19.12
N ASP A 3 -34.82 6.84 -18.50
CA ASP A 3 -34.81 6.52 -17.08
C ASP A 3 -33.98 5.26 -16.84
N ARG A 4 -33.12 5.33 -15.83
CA ARG A 4 -32.32 4.17 -15.44
C ARG A 4 -33.15 3.24 -14.56
N LEU A 5 -32.86 1.95 -14.69
CA LEU A 5 -33.53 0.90 -13.92
C LEU A 5 -32.56 0.32 -12.88
N PRO A 6 -33.05 -0.08 -11.69
CA PRO A 6 -32.17 -0.72 -10.72
C PRO A 6 -31.82 -2.15 -11.15
N CYS A 7 -30.56 -2.51 -10.99
CA CYS A 7 -30.14 -3.89 -11.13
C CYS A 7 -30.87 -4.76 -10.10
N ARG A 8 -31.48 -5.84 -10.52
CA ARG A 8 -32.29 -6.68 -9.63
C ARG A 8 -31.46 -7.41 -8.56
N ALA A 9 -30.12 -7.46 -8.71
CA ALA A 9 -29.25 -8.07 -7.70
C ALA A 9 -28.63 -7.05 -6.74
N CYS A 10 -28.06 -5.94 -7.24
CA CYS A 10 -27.31 -4.99 -6.40
C CYS A 10 -27.95 -3.61 -6.28
N GLY A 11 -29.01 -3.33 -7.03
CA GLY A 11 -29.72 -2.06 -6.97
C GLY A 11 -29.06 -0.89 -7.70
N HIS A 12 -27.89 -1.05 -8.29
CA HIS A 12 -27.26 -0.01 -9.09
C HIS A 12 -28.13 0.35 -10.29
N LEU A 13 -28.21 1.64 -10.61
CA LEU A 13 -29.01 2.13 -11.72
C LEU A 13 -28.29 1.86 -13.04
N ILE A 14 -28.98 1.17 -13.95
CA ILE A 14 -28.44 0.77 -15.26
C ILE A 14 -29.34 1.27 -16.38
N LEU A 15 -28.81 1.33 -17.57
CA LEU A 15 -29.58 1.69 -18.75
C LEU A 15 -30.61 0.59 -19.08
N PRO A 16 -31.81 0.97 -19.60
CA PRO A 16 -32.78 -0.04 -20.02
C PRO A 16 -32.25 -1.04 -21.03
N THR A 17 -31.35 -0.61 -21.91
CA THR A 17 -30.68 -1.49 -22.86
C THR A 17 -29.81 -2.55 -22.19
N THR A 18 -29.12 -2.16 -21.13
CA THR A 18 -28.31 -3.09 -20.31
C THR A 18 -29.23 -4.08 -19.59
N ALA A 19 -30.31 -3.59 -18.99
CA ALA A 19 -31.28 -4.44 -18.31
C ALA A 19 -31.88 -5.48 -19.25
N ALA A 20 -32.26 -5.06 -20.46
CA ALA A 20 -32.83 -5.95 -21.45
C ALA A 20 -31.83 -7.03 -21.92
N ARG A 21 -30.57 -6.65 -22.09
CA ARG A 21 -29.52 -7.55 -22.54
C ARG A 21 -29.07 -8.54 -21.46
N ASN A 22 -29.08 -8.14 -20.21
CA ASN A 22 -28.52 -8.88 -19.08
C ASN A 22 -29.58 -9.38 -18.09
N ASP A 23 -30.81 -9.57 -18.56
CA ASP A 23 -31.88 -10.09 -17.72
C ASP A 23 -32.09 -9.31 -16.42
N GLY A 24 -32.08 -7.97 -16.52
CA GLY A 24 -32.26 -7.07 -15.39
C GLY A 24 -31.03 -6.86 -14.53
N LEU A 25 -29.89 -7.40 -14.93
CA LEU A 25 -28.63 -7.31 -14.17
C LEU A 25 -27.69 -6.28 -14.78
N CYS A 26 -26.92 -5.61 -13.91
CA CYS A 26 -25.77 -4.83 -14.36
C CYS A 26 -24.65 -5.76 -14.86
N ILE A 27 -23.70 -5.20 -15.59
CA ILE A 27 -22.60 -5.98 -16.15
C ILE A 27 -21.82 -6.74 -15.06
N PRO A 28 -21.40 -6.11 -13.94
CA PRO A 28 -20.68 -6.85 -12.89
C PRO A 28 -21.47 -7.99 -12.27
N CYS A 29 -22.78 -7.80 -12.04
CA CYS A 29 -23.61 -8.87 -11.47
C CYS A 29 -23.81 -10.01 -12.47
N LYS A 30 -24.02 -9.68 -13.75
CA LYS A 30 -24.13 -10.69 -14.79
C LYS A 30 -22.84 -11.49 -14.92
N GLY A 31 -21.70 -10.82 -14.83
CA GLY A 31 -20.39 -11.47 -14.91
C GLY A 31 -19.94 -12.16 -13.61
N GLY A 32 -20.66 -11.95 -12.52
CA GLY A 32 -20.31 -12.58 -11.24
C GLY A 32 -19.15 -11.93 -10.49
N TYR A 33 -18.79 -10.68 -10.81
CA TYR A 33 -17.64 -10.01 -10.19
C TYR A 33 -18.01 -8.75 -9.42
N ARG A 34 -19.29 -8.56 -9.06
CA ARG A 34 -19.71 -7.40 -8.25
C ARG A 34 -18.99 -7.36 -6.92
N GLN A 35 -18.84 -8.51 -6.26
CA GLN A 35 -18.15 -8.59 -4.98
C GLN A 35 -16.69 -8.13 -5.08
N ASN A 36 -16.01 -8.51 -6.15
CA ASN A 36 -14.63 -8.08 -6.38
C ASN A 36 -14.51 -6.56 -6.51
N ILE A 37 -15.50 -5.91 -7.16
CA ILE A 37 -15.53 -4.45 -7.26
C ILE A 37 -15.72 -3.82 -5.88
N GLU A 38 -16.64 -4.34 -5.08
CA GLU A 38 -16.90 -3.80 -3.73
C GLU A 38 -15.70 -4.01 -2.81
N ASP A 39 -15.04 -5.17 -2.90
CA ASP A 39 -13.81 -5.45 -2.14
C ASP A 39 -12.68 -4.48 -2.55
N GLY A 40 -12.55 -4.21 -3.84
CA GLY A 40 -11.58 -3.23 -4.34
C GLY A 40 -11.84 -1.82 -3.83
N LYS A 41 -13.10 -1.40 -3.79
CA LYS A 41 -13.47 -0.08 -3.23
C LYS A 41 -13.10 0.02 -1.76
N ARG A 42 -13.37 -1.01 -0.97
CA ARG A 42 -12.98 -1.04 0.45
C ARG A 42 -11.47 -0.99 0.62
N PHE A 43 -10.75 -1.79 -0.15
CA PHE A 43 -9.29 -1.80 -0.13
C PHE A 43 -8.72 -0.41 -0.41
N HIS A 44 -9.20 0.27 -1.45
CA HIS A 44 -8.73 1.62 -1.78
C HIS A 44 -9.10 2.65 -0.72
N ALA A 45 -10.28 2.53 -0.10
CA ALA A 45 -10.69 3.43 0.98
C ALA A 45 -9.80 3.25 2.21
N GLU A 46 -9.49 2.02 2.58
CA GLU A 46 -8.59 1.70 3.69
C GLU A 46 -7.17 2.20 3.43
N ARG A 47 -6.69 2.01 2.19
CA ARG A 47 -5.38 2.51 1.78
C ARG A 47 -5.31 4.04 1.86
N ARG A 48 -6.34 4.75 1.40
CA ARG A 48 -6.39 6.21 1.52
C ARG A 48 -6.34 6.67 2.97
N ARG A 49 -7.08 6.00 3.86
CA ARG A 49 -7.04 6.31 5.29
C ARG A 49 -5.65 6.05 5.88
N TYR A 50 -5.03 4.94 5.52
CA TYR A 50 -3.67 4.64 5.98
C TYR A 50 -2.67 5.70 5.51
N LEU A 51 -2.72 6.08 4.23
CA LEU A 51 -1.79 7.07 3.68
C LEU A 51 -1.96 8.47 4.28
N ALA A 52 -3.13 8.77 4.85
CA ALA A 52 -3.37 10.01 5.59
C ALA A 52 -3.06 9.89 7.08
N SER A 53 -2.69 8.72 7.57
CA SER A 53 -2.37 8.51 8.99
C SER A 53 -1.07 9.22 9.37
N PRO A 54 -0.91 9.63 10.65
CA PRO A 54 0.36 10.22 11.12
C PRO A 54 1.56 9.33 10.85
N GLN A 55 1.41 8.03 10.97
CA GLN A 55 2.45 7.04 10.74
C GLN A 55 2.93 7.05 9.30
N ALA A 56 2.00 7.03 8.33
CA ALA A 56 2.33 7.06 6.91
C ALA A 56 2.93 8.41 6.50
N LEU A 57 2.42 9.51 7.05
CA LEU A 57 2.95 10.85 6.78
C LEU A 57 4.37 10.99 7.33
N TYR A 58 4.63 10.48 8.53
CA TYR A 58 5.97 10.46 9.09
C TYR A 58 6.94 9.67 8.22
N TRP A 59 6.54 8.47 7.79
CA TRP A 59 7.35 7.64 6.90
C TRP A 59 7.66 8.33 5.58
N SER A 60 6.65 8.94 4.94
CA SER A 60 6.84 9.68 3.69
C SER A 60 7.81 10.83 3.84
N ALA A 61 7.70 11.59 4.93
CA ALA A 61 8.62 12.70 5.21
C ALA A 61 10.05 12.19 5.41
N LEU A 62 10.22 11.07 6.10
CA LEU A 62 11.51 10.45 6.35
C LEU A 62 12.17 9.98 5.05
N VAL A 63 11.40 9.28 4.20
CA VAL A 63 11.88 8.83 2.89
C VAL A 63 12.30 10.02 2.02
N ASN A 64 11.51 11.09 2.01
CA ASN A 64 11.85 12.29 1.24
C ASN A 64 13.16 12.92 1.75
N ARG A 65 13.40 12.94 3.03
CA ARG A 65 14.66 13.45 3.59
C ARG A 65 15.86 12.61 3.15
N VAL A 66 15.70 11.30 3.03
CA VAL A 66 16.79 10.42 2.58
C VAL A 66 17.12 10.64 1.11
N TYR A 67 16.12 10.76 0.25
CA TYR A 67 16.32 10.86 -1.20
C TYR A 67 16.49 12.29 -1.70
N ASP A 68 15.74 13.24 -1.14
CA ASP A 68 15.72 14.62 -1.62
C ASP A 68 16.44 15.59 -0.69
N GLY A 69 16.74 15.16 0.54
CA GLY A 69 17.46 15.96 1.51
C GLY A 69 18.95 16.10 1.16
N ARG A 70 19.53 17.25 1.48
CA ARG A 70 20.93 17.57 1.16
C ARG A 70 21.92 16.57 1.75
N GLU A 71 21.68 16.14 2.99
CA GLU A 71 22.56 15.21 3.71
C GLU A 71 22.10 13.76 3.60
N GLY A 72 20.92 13.52 3.06
CA GLY A 72 20.37 12.18 2.89
C GLY A 72 20.27 11.42 4.21
N PHE A 73 20.56 10.14 4.17
CA PHE A 73 20.51 9.25 5.35
C PHE A 73 21.38 9.76 6.50
N ALA A 74 22.55 10.29 6.19
CA ALA A 74 23.48 10.81 7.20
C ALA A 74 22.91 11.99 8.00
N GLY A 75 21.97 12.74 7.42
CA GLY A 75 21.32 13.87 8.10
C GLY A 75 20.23 13.47 9.08
N LEU A 76 19.87 12.18 9.16
CA LEU A 76 18.87 11.69 10.09
C LEU A 76 19.45 11.57 11.50
N SER A 77 18.60 11.73 12.53
CA SER A 77 18.98 11.41 13.90
C SER A 77 19.26 9.92 14.06
N PRO A 78 19.97 9.48 15.11
CA PRO A 78 20.18 8.06 15.34
C PRO A 78 18.88 7.24 15.39
N ALA A 79 17.84 7.75 16.04
CA ALA A 79 16.54 7.06 16.09
C ALA A 79 15.89 6.98 14.72
N GLU A 80 15.95 8.05 13.94
CA GLU A 80 15.41 8.07 12.57
C GLU A 80 16.17 7.12 11.66
N ARG A 81 17.50 7.04 11.79
CA ARG A 81 18.30 6.09 11.01
C ARG A 81 17.94 4.65 11.32
N SER A 82 17.79 4.30 12.60
CA SER A 82 17.36 2.97 13.00
C SER A 82 15.99 2.63 12.46
N TYR A 83 15.02 3.54 12.61
CA TYR A 83 13.66 3.31 12.12
C TYR A 83 13.65 3.11 10.60
N TYR A 84 14.31 3.98 9.87
CA TYR A 84 14.38 3.89 8.41
C TYR A 84 15.05 2.60 7.96
N ALA A 85 16.24 2.30 8.50
CA ALA A 85 17.05 1.16 8.08
C ALA A 85 16.36 -0.17 8.36
N VAL A 86 15.75 -0.34 9.53
CA VAL A 86 15.01 -1.56 9.90
C VAL A 86 13.75 -1.71 9.04
N SER A 87 13.02 -0.61 8.81
CA SER A 87 11.79 -0.63 7.99
C SER A 87 12.10 -1.00 6.54
N VAL A 88 13.17 -0.47 5.97
CA VAL A 88 13.58 -0.80 4.60
C VAL A 88 14.02 -2.26 4.51
N LEU A 89 14.80 -2.73 5.47
CA LEU A 89 15.20 -4.15 5.53
C LEU A 89 13.97 -5.05 5.54
N SER A 90 13.03 -4.78 6.44
CA SER A 90 11.80 -5.57 6.57
C SER A 90 11.00 -5.59 5.26
N GLY A 91 10.80 -4.42 4.64
CA GLY A 91 10.03 -4.30 3.41
C GLY A 91 10.69 -5.03 2.25
N GLU A 92 11.99 -4.86 2.06
CA GLU A 92 12.73 -5.49 0.97
C GLU A 92 12.78 -7.02 1.12
N VAL A 93 13.01 -7.52 2.34
CA VAL A 93 13.05 -8.96 2.60
C VAL A 93 11.69 -9.60 2.35
N HIS A 94 10.59 -8.94 2.74
CA HIS A 94 9.24 -9.45 2.48
C HIS A 94 8.89 -9.45 1.00
N ASN A 95 9.44 -8.51 0.22
CA ASN A 95 9.15 -8.41 -1.22
C ASN A 95 9.99 -9.35 -2.06
N GLY A 96 11.27 -9.54 -1.75
CA GLY A 96 12.17 -10.31 -2.62
C GLY A 96 13.31 -11.01 -1.89
N GLY A 97 13.24 -11.11 -0.56
CA GLY A 97 14.26 -11.76 0.25
C GLY A 97 15.53 -10.94 0.40
N PHE A 98 16.55 -11.54 1.00
CA PHE A 98 17.83 -10.89 1.22
C PHE A 98 18.55 -10.54 -0.09
N ASP A 99 18.34 -11.30 -1.15
CA ASP A 99 18.93 -10.99 -2.45
C ASP A 99 18.46 -9.64 -2.98
N GLN A 100 17.18 -9.34 -2.85
CA GLN A 100 16.63 -8.04 -3.23
C GLN A 100 17.23 -6.93 -2.36
N TYR A 101 17.29 -7.14 -1.05
CA TYR A 101 17.81 -6.14 -0.13
C TYR A 101 19.26 -5.78 -0.45
N PHE A 102 20.13 -6.78 -0.59
CA PHE A 102 21.55 -6.53 -0.86
C PHE A 102 21.82 -6.16 -2.32
N GLY A 103 20.92 -6.50 -3.25
CA GLY A 103 21.03 -6.11 -4.64
C GLY A 103 20.65 -4.66 -4.91
N ASN A 104 19.90 -4.03 -4.02
CA ASN A 104 19.47 -2.63 -4.11
C ASN A 104 20.36 -1.74 -3.26
N SER A 105 20.28 -0.41 -3.51
CA SER A 105 21.02 0.59 -2.72
C SER A 105 20.63 0.59 -1.23
N SER A 106 19.46 0.04 -0.88
CA SER A 106 19.01 -0.10 0.51
C SER A 106 19.95 -0.95 1.35
N GLY A 107 20.72 -1.86 0.73
CA GLY A 107 21.74 -2.64 1.42
C GLY A 107 22.91 -1.81 1.96
N ASP A 108 23.05 -0.57 1.50
CA ASP A 108 24.06 0.36 1.99
C ASP A 108 23.85 0.71 3.46
N GLN A 109 22.60 0.61 3.97
CA GLN A 109 22.29 0.87 5.36
C GLN A 109 22.25 -0.39 6.23
N TYR A 110 22.83 -1.48 5.77
CA TYR A 110 22.82 -2.78 6.49
C TYR A 110 23.34 -2.66 7.92
N GLN A 111 24.42 -1.93 8.14
CA GLN A 111 25.00 -1.78 9.47
C GLN A 111 24.06 -1.05 10.42
N ALA A 112 23.37 0.00 9.92
CA ALA A 112 22.37 0.71 10.70
C ALA A 112 21.15 -0.17 11.00
N ALA A 113 20.71 -0.99 10.05
CA ALA A 113 19.61 -1.94 10.26
C ALA A 113 19.98 -2.97 11.33
N ARG A 114 21.17 -3.51 11.28
CA ARG A 114 21.68 -4.48 12.25
C ARG A 114 21.74 -3.87 13.66
N ALA A 115 22.25 -2.65 13.78
CA ALA A 115 22.29 -1.94 15.04
C ALA A 115 20.88 -1.67 15.59
N GLY A 116 19.95 -1.28 14.72
CA GLY A 116 18.56 -1.04 15.10
C GLY A 116 17.87 -2.31 15.60
N LEU A 117 18.11 -3.44 14.97
CA LEU A 117 17.58 -4.73 15.44
C LEU A 117 18.11 -5.10 16.81
N ARG A 118 19.39 -4.83 17.08
CA ARG A 118 19.98 -5.04 18.42
C ARG A 118 19.33 -4.17 19.47
N GLU A 119 19.08 -2.89 19.16
CA GLU A 119 18.39 -1.97 20.08
C GLU A 119 16.99 -2.48 20.43
N LEU A 120 16.32 -3.15 19.49
CA LEU A 120 15.00 -3.74 19.71
C LEU A 120 15.08 -5.13 20.35
N GLU A 121 16.25 -5.62 20.70
CA GLU A 121 16.49 -6.96 21.25
C GLU A 121 15.98 -8.07 20.31
N ALA A 122 16.10 -7.86 18.99
CA ALA A 122 15.64 -8.79 17.96
C ALA A 122 16.82 -9.48 17.28
N GLU A 123 17.84 -9.87 18.04
CA GLU A 123 19.08 -10.43 17.50
C GLU A 123 18.88 -11.76 16.78
N ASP A 124 17.85 -12.51 17.17
CA ASP A 124 17.51 -13.81 16.56
C ASP A 124 16.56 -13.69 15.37
N ALA A 125 16.17 -12.49 14.99
CA ALA A 125 15.22 -12.25 13.91
C ALA A 125 15.87 -12.31 12.52
#